data_3186702be9db29f5678feae1ccbc2232
#
_entry.id   3186702be9db29f5678feae1ccbc2232
#
_cell.length_a   1.000
_cell.length_b   1.000
_cell.length_c   1.000
_cell.angle_alpha   90.00
_cell.angle_beta   90.00
_cell.angle_gamma   90.00
#
_symmetry.space_group_name_H-M   'P 1'
#
loop_
_entity.id
_entity.type
_entity.pdbx_description
1 polymer ?
#
loop_
_entity_poly.entity_id
_entity_poly.type
_entity_poly.pdbx_seq_one_letter_code
_entity_poly.pdbx_strand_id
1 'polypeptide(L)'
;MDRRFSFYLWLLYALKHKSLTLNEIKERWSNSSRNIDDKELTDRTFHRYRENIATELGIFIGCNQSAGNVYYIEHTYQDNPKMKDWLLNSFKLSMLGQRLQNRNVVMLEDAPQDTAFLDDVLDAIDHKKYIKIEYQNPYGVRKIYTLMPLFVRLFKHRWYIIGQDKENHKMCILAINRILSSEILDESVSEELNIVAPEEFFKDSYGIIKLDNCKAEKIRLRAF
;
A
#
# COMPACT_ATOMS: atom_id res chain seq x y z
N MET A 1 7.21 0.76 -20.04
CA MET A 1 7.43 0.12 -18.73
C MET A 1 8.75 -0.64 -18.77
N ASP A 2 9.60 -0.50 -17.77
CA ASP A 2 10.87 -1.22 -17.74
C ASP A 2 10.60 -2.74 -17.78
N ARG A 3 11.28 -3.43 -18.68
CA ARG A 3 11.18 -4.87 -18.88
C ARG A 3 11.49 -5.68 -17.63
N ARG A 4 12.49 -5.23 -16.84
CA ARG A 4 12.88 -5.85 -15.58
C ARG A 4 11.70 -5.88 -14.61
N PHE A 5 11.01 -4.74 -14.50
CA PHE A 5 9.86 -4.60 -13.63
C PHE A 5 8.68 -5.50 -14.04
N SER A 6 8.47 -5.69 -15.37
CA SER A 6 7.48 -6.64 -15.88
C SER A 6 7.76 -8.07 -15.45
N PHE A 7 9.05 -8.48 -15.47
CA PHE A 7 9.48 -9.79 -14.95
C PHE A 7 9.28 -9.90 -13.44
N TYR A 8 9.65 -8.88 -12.65
CA TYR A 8 9.50 -8.91 -11.19
C TYR A 8 8.05 -9.18 -10.79
N LEU A 9 7.12 -8.43 -11.36
CA LEU A 9 5.70 -8.60 -11.08
C LEU A 9 5.17 -9.96 -11.51
N TRP A 10 5.60 -10.43 -12.68
CA TRP A 10 5.23 -11.76 -13.17
C TRP A 10 5.74 -12.86 -12.22
N LEU A 11 6.99 -12.77 -11.78
CA LEU A 11 7.61 -13.75 -10.88
C LEU A 11 6.90 -13.77 -9.52
N LEU A 12 6.68 -12.60 -8.91
CA LEU A 12 5.99 -12.49 -7.64
C LEU A 12 4.57 -13.07 -7.72
N TYR A 13 3.86 -12.82 -8.82
CA TYR A 13 2.55 -13.40 -9.03
C TYR A 13 2.60 -14.92 -9.21
N ALA A 14 3.58 -15.43 -9.95
CA ALA A 14 3.76 -16.86 -10.14
C ALA A 14 4.05 -17.60 -8.81
N LEU A 15 4.85 -16.97 -7.94
CA LEU A 15 5.22 -17.53 -6.63
C LEU A 15 4.18 -17.29 -5.53
N LYS A 16 3.19 -16.41 -5.74
CA LYS A 16 2.17 -16.10 -4.74
C LYS A 16 1.35 -17.33 -4.31
N HIS A 17 1.07 -18.21 -5.26
CA HIS A 17 0.18 -19.37 -5.05
C HIS A 17 0.89 -20.71 -5.04
N LYS A 18 2.13 -20.78 -5.48
CA LYS A 18 2.88 -22.02 -5.60
C LYS A 18 4.38 -21.77 -5.59
N SER A 19 5.12 -22.55 -4.81
CA SER A 19 6.57 -22.60 -4.92
C SER A 19 6.97 -23.28 -6.23
N LEU A 20 8.00 -22.77 -6.90
CA LEU A 20 8.45 -23.22 -8.22
C LEU A 20 9.96 -23.46 -8.22
N THR A 21 10.40 -24.48 -8.94
CA THR A 21 11.83 -24.65 -9.26
C THR A 21 12.29 -23.62 -10.30
N LEU A 22 13.61 -23.40 -10.39
CA LEU A 22 14.15 -22.47 -11.38
C LEU A 22 13.81 -22.87 -12.83
N ASN A 23 13.78 -24.19 -13.11
CA ASN A 23 13.41 -24.68 -14.42
C ASN A 23 11.94 -24.40 -14.76
N GLU A 24 11.02 -24.62 -13.80
CA GLU A 24 9.61 -24.26 -13.97
C GLU A 24 9.43 -22.75 -14.18
N ILE A 25 10.20 -21.92 -13.47
CA ILE A 25 10.19 -20.46 -13.65
C ILE A 25 10.63 -20.07 -15.05
N LYS A 26 11.75 -20.66 -15.54
CA LYS A 26 12.27 -20.40 -16.89
C LYS A 26 11.27 -20.80 -17.97
N GLU A 27 10.74 -22.01 -17.89
CA GLU A 27 9.74 -22.53 -18.84
C GLU A 27 8.48 -21.67 -18.87
N ARG A 28 7.94 -21.31 -17.72
CA ARG A 28 6.75 -20.46 -17.63
C ARG A 28 7.02 -19.04 -18.13
N TRP A 29 8.24 -18.52 -17.90
CA TRP A 29 8.60 -17.21 -18.41
C TRP A 29 8.75 -17.21 -19.92
N SER A 30 9.39 -18.22 -20.51
CA SER A 30 9.53 -18.32 -21.98
C SER A 30 8.16 -18.41 -22.67
N ASN A 31 7.18 -19.08 -22.05
CA ASN A 31 5.82 -19.20 -22.56
C ASN A 31 4.91 -18.01 -22.20
N SER A 32 5.44 -17.02 -21.49
CA SER A 32 4.64 -15.88 -21.06
C SER A 32 4.52 -14.83 -22.17
N SER A 33 3.30 -14.38 -22.43
CA SER A 33 3.05 -13.22 -23.32
C SER A 33 3.72 -11.92 -22.87
N ARG A 34 4.33 -11.91 -21.68
CA ARG A 34 5.09 -10.78 -21.12
C ARG A 34 6.57 -10.82 -21.51
N ASN A 35 7.06 -11.95 -22.00
CA ASN A 35 8.40 -12.09 -22.57
C ASN A 35 8.38 -11.68 -24.06
N ILE A 36 8.13 -10.38 -24.29
CA ILE A 36 7.90 -9.82 -25.65
C ILE A 36 9.09 -10.04 -26.59
N ASP A 37 10.30 -10.11 -26.05
CA ASP A 37 11.52 -10.26 -26.85
C ASP A 37 11.99 -11.72 -26.93
N ASP A 38 11.22 -12.64 -26.43
CA ASP A 38 11.51 -14.09 -26.40
C ASP A 38 12.93 -14.43 -25.90
N LYS A 39 13.41 -13.64 -24.90
CA LYS A 39 14.74 -13.84 -24.34
C LYS A 39 14.71 -14.89 -23.22
N GLU A 40 15.66 -15.80 -23.33
CA GLU A 40 15.90 -16.80 -22.31
C GLU A 40 16.29 -16.18 -20.95
N LEU A 41 15.73 -16.69 -19.87
CA LEU A 41 16.09 -16.34 -18.50
C LEU A 41 17.27 -17.19 -18.04
N THR A 42 18.48 -16.60 -18.00
CA THR A 42 19.65 -17.28 -17.45
C THR A 42 19.62 -17.29 -15.92
N ASP A 43 20.31 -18.28 -15.28
CA ASP A 43 20.45 -18.37 -13.84
C ASP A 43 20.98 -17.09 -13.21
N ARG A 44 22.04 -16.54 -13.82
CA ARG A 44 22.64 -15.27 -13.37
C ARG A 44 21.63 -14.12 -13.40
N THR A 45 20.81 -14.03 -14.45
CA THR A 45 19.78 -13.00 -14.58
C THR A 45 18.68 -13.18 -13.54
N PHE A 46 18.25 -14.43 -13.31
CA PHE A 46 17.27 -14.74 -12.27
C PHE A 46 17.76 -14.34 -10.88
N HIS A 47 18.98 -14.72 -10.48
CA HIS A 47 19.51 -14.37 -9.16
C HIS A 47 19.65 -12.88 -8.98
N ARG A 48 20.15 -12.15 -9.97
CA ARG A 48 20.21 -10.69 -9.95
C ARG A 48 18.83 -10.05 -9.79
N TYR A 49 17.83 -10.57 -10.50
CA TYR A 49 16.47 -10.05 -10.40
C TYR A 49 15.83 -10.35 -9.04
N ARG A 50 16.13 -11.50 -8.46
CA ARG A 50 15.72 -11.84 -7.09
C ARG A 50 16.28 -10.86 -6.07
N GLU A 51 17.57 -10.50 -6.17
CA GLU A 51 18.20 -9.50 -5.31
C GLU A 51 17.58 -8.11 -5.50
N ASN A 52 17.34 -7.70 -6.73
CA ASN A 52 16.71 -6.42 -7.03
C ASN A 52 15.26 -6.35 -6.49
N ILE A 53 14.50 -7.44 -6.54
CA ILE A 53 13.16 -7.50 -5.95
C ILE A 53 13.24 -7.26 -4.44
N ALA A 54 14.23 -7.84 -3.77
CA ALA A 54 14.43 -7.64 -2.33
C ALA A 54 14.79 -6.17 -2.02
N THR A 55 15.68 -5.55 -2.81
CA THR A 55 16.13 -4.17 -2.57
C THR A 55 15.12 -3.11 -3.02
N GLU A 56 14.46 -3.29 -4.17
CA GLU A 56 13.56 -2.30 -4.75
C GLU A 56 12.12 -2.40 -4.21
N LEU A 57 11.67 -3.62 -3.87
CA LEU A 57 10.29 -3.89 -3.46
C LEU A 57 10.14 -4.38 -2.02
N GLY A 58 11.26 -4.63 -1.31
CA GLY A 58 11.24 -5.18 0.05
C GLY A 58 10.63 -6.59 0.14
N ILE A 59 10.54 -7.34 -0.97
CA ILE A 59 9.96 -8.68 -1.03
C ILE A 59 11.07 -9.71 -1.18
N PHE A 60 11.21 -10.59 -0.20
CA PHE A 60 12.23 -11.62 -0.18
C PHE A 60 11.72 -12.92 -0.82
N ILE A 61 12.53 -13.48 -1.72
CA ILE A 61 12.26 -14.77 -2.36
C ILE A 61 13.28 -15.77 -1.82
N GLY A 62 12.83 -16.71 -1.00
CA GLY A 62 13.63 -17.80 -0.45
C GLY A 62 13.78 -18.95 -1.43
N CYS A 63 14.73 -19.85 -1.09
CA CYS A 63 14.92 -21.11 -1.80
C CYS A 63 14.97 -22.26 -0.79
N ASN A 64 14.05 -23.20 -0.92
CA ASN A 64 14.05 -24.41 -0.10
C ASN A 64 14.83 -25.52 -0.81
N GLN A 65 16.09 -25.73 -0.38
CA GLN A 65 16.98 -26.75 -0.95
C GLN A 65 16.50 -28.16 -0.62
N SER A 66 15.95 -28.40 0.56
CA SER A 66 15.47 -29.72 0.98
C SER A 66 14.25 -30.17 0.18
N ALA A 67 13.50 -29.25 -0.41
CA ALA A 67 12.34 -29.54 -1.26
C ALA A 67 12.69 -29.53 -2.77
N GLY A 68 13.96 -29.67 -3.15
CA GLY A 68 14.37 -29.68 -4.55
C GLY A 68 14.63 -28.31 -5.15
N ASN A 69 15.18 -27.38 -4.37
CA ASN A 69 15.50 -26.02 -4.81
C ASN A 69 14.29 -25.23 -5.34
N VAL A 70 13.18 -25.28 -4.61
CA VAL A 70 11.98 -24.52 -4.94
C VAL A 70 12.04 -23.11 -4.35
N TYR A 71 11.68 -22.12 -5.15
CA TYR A 71 11.61 -20.73 -4.77
C TYR A 71 10.19 -20.38 -4.29
N TYR A 72 10.11 -19.52 -3.27
CA TYR A 72 8.86 -19.08 -2.65
C TYR A 72 9.02 -17.67 -2.11
N ILE A 73 7.92 -16.96 -1.90
CA ILE A 73 7.94 -15.64 -1.24
C ILE A 73 8.05 -15.86 0.26
N GLU A 74 9.10 -15.32 0.87
CA GLU A 74 9.26 -15.36 2.32
C GLU A 74 8.22 -14.46 3.00
N HIS A 75 7.58 -15.00 4.03
CA HIS A 75 6.69 -14.25 4.91
C HIS A 75 7.44 -13.95 6.20
N THR A 76 7.87 -12.72 6.38
CA THR A 76 8.45 -12.26 7.66
C THR A 76 7.33 -11.81 8.59
N TYR A 77 7.51 -11.99 9.90
CA TYR A 77 6.54 -11.59 10.93
C TYR A 77 6.19 -10.08 10.92
N GLN A 78 7.03 -9.25 10.32
CA GLN A 78 6.84 -7.80 10.19
C GLN A 78 6.03 -7.40 8.94
N ASP A 79 5.72 -8.35 8.09
CA ASP A 79 5.03 -8.08 6.83
C ASP A 79 3.53 -8.01 7.03
N ASN A 80 2.92 -6.91 6.62
CA ASN A 80 1.47 -6.83 6.47
C ASN A 80 1.06 -7.58 5.17
N PRO A 81 0.57 -8.84 5.25
CA PRO A 81 0.25 -9.62 4.05
C PRO A 81 -0.85 -8.97 3.22
N LYS A 82 -1.75 -8.21 3.85
CA LYS A 82 -2.80 -7.46 3.15
C LYS A 82 -2.21 -6.34 2.31
N MET A 83 -1.19 -5.64 2.81
CA MET A 83 -0.49 -4.59 2.07
C MET A 83 0.24 -5.15 0.85
N LYS A 84 0.98 -6.25 1.01
CA LYS A 84 1.67 -6.93 -0.10
C LYS A 84 0.68 -7.38 -1.18
N ASP A 85 -0.40 -8.03 -0.77
CA ASP A 85 -1.45 -8.46 -1.70
C ASP A 85 -2.09 -7.28 -2.43
N TRP A 86 -2.35 -6.20 -1.74
CA TRP A 86 -2.89 -4.98 -2.33
C TRP A 86 -1.92 -4.36 -3.35
N LEU A 87 -0.63 -4.23 -3.01
CA LEU A 87 0.40 -3.72 -3.92
C LEU A 87 0.52 -4.60 -5.17
N LEU A 88 0.65 -5.92 -5.01
CA LEU A 88 0.75 -6.86 -6.13
C LEU A 88 -0.48 -6.79 -7.05
N ASN A 89 -1.67 -6.67 -6.49
CA ASN A 89 -2.89 -6.53 -7.27
C ASN A 89 -2.96 -5.16 -7.98
N SER A 90 -2.55 -4.08 -7.33
CA SER A 90 -2.51 -2.73 -7.91
C SER A 90 -1.54 -2.67 -9.10
N PHE A 91 -0.36 -3.27 -8.96
CA PHE A 91 0.59 -3.40 -10.06
C PHE A 91 0.03 -4.24 -11.21
N LYS A 92 -0.66 -5.35 -10.92
CA LYS A 92 -1.30 -6.17 -11.95
C LYS A 92 -2.35 -5.38 -12.73
N LEU A 93 -3.18 -4.62 -12.03
CA LEU A 93 -4.20 -3.75 -12.67
C LEU A 93 -3.55 -2.67 -13.54
N SER A 94 -2.48 -2.03 -13.07
CA SER A 94 -1.72 -1.05 -13.85
C SER A 94 -1.17 -1.66 -15.14
N MET A 95 -0.66 -2.90 -15.10
CA MET A 95 -0.17 -3.61 -16.29
C MET A 95 -1.31 -3.99 -17.24
N LEU A 96 -2.47 -4.37 -16.71
CA LEU A 96 -3.65 -4.67 -17.54
C LEU A 96 -4.18 -3.40 -18.22
N GLY A 97 -4.10 -2.25 -17.56
CA GLY A 97 -4.54 -0.97 -18.10
C GLY A 97 -3.90 -0.66 -19.47
N GLN A 98 -2.61 -0.91 -19.63
CA GLN A 98 -1.92 -0.73 -20.93
C GLN A 98 -2.47 -1.65 -22.03
N ARG A 99 -2.89 -2.87 -21.70
CA ARG A 99 -3.48 -3.82 -22.67
C ARG A 99 -4.93 -3.49 -23.00
N LEU A 100 -5.60 -2.77 -22.11
CA LEU A 100 -7.03 -2.44 -22.19
C LEU A 100 -7.31 -1.06 -22.76
N GLN A 101 -6.29 -0.20 -22.90
CA GLN A 101 -6.43 1.16 -23.44
C GLN A 101 -7.11 1.23 -24.82
N ASN A 102 -7.03 0.15 -25.60
CA ASN A 102 -7.63 0.07 -26.95
C ASN A 102 -8.91 -0.77 -27.00
N ARG A 103 -9.51 -1.12 -25.86
CA ARG A 103 -10.69 -1.97 -25.82
C ARG A 103 -11.71 -1.39 -24.85
N ASN A 104 -12.85 -0.90 -25.33
CA ASN A 104 -13.99 -0.45 -24.52
C ASN A 104 -14.73 -1.62 -23.83
N VAL A 105 -13.98 -2.56 -23.27
CA VAL A 105 -14.55 -3.77 -22.63
C VAL A 105 -14.44 -3.75 -21.11
N VAL A 106 -13.79 -2.73 -20.53
CA VAL A 106 -13.61 -2.61 -19.08
C VAL A 106 -13.98 -1.20 -18.63
N MET A 107 -14.94 -1.10 -17.73
CA MET A 107 -15.20 0.12 -16.97
C MET A 107 -14.37 0.05 -15.69
N LEU A 108 -13.52 1.05 -15.49
CA LEU A 108 -12.71 1.18 -14.27
C LEU A 108 -13.37 2.20 -13.36
N GLU A 109 -13.41 1.90 -12.07
CA GLU A 109 -13.65 2.93 -11.06
C GLU A 109 -12.43 3.87 -10.98
N ASP A 110 -12.65 5.09 -10.50
CA ASP A 110 -11.57 6.06 -10.31
C ASP A 110 -10.47 5.47 -9.42
N ALA A 111 -9.22 5.64 -9.85
CA ALA A 111 -8.08 5.29 -9.03
C ALA A 111 -8.09 6.08 -7.72
N PRO A 112 -7.42 5.60 -6.64
CA PRO A 112 -7.25 6.40 -5.44
C PRO A 112 -6.71 7.78 -5.81
N GLN A 113 -7.51 8.80 -5.54
CA GLN A 113 -7.19 10.16 -5.93
C GLN A 113 -6.10 10.70 -5.01
N ASP A 114 -5.18 11.42 -5.62
CA ASP A 114 -4.26 12.35 -5.02
C ASP A 114 -3.35 11.77 -3.92
N THR A 115 -2.16 11.36 -4.34
CA THR A 115 -1.10 10.89 -3.44
C THR A 115 -0.01 11.95 -3.22
N ALA A 116 -0.21 13.19 -3.71
CA ALA A 116 0.82 14.22 -3.72
C ALA A 116 1.44 14.50 -2.35
N PHE A 117 0.65 14.40 -1.28
CA PHE A 117 1.10 14.64 0.09
C PHE A 117 1.28 13.37 0.92
N LEU A 118 1.12 12.20 0.31
CA LEU A 118 1.20 10.93 1.04
C LEU A 118 2.62 10.66 1.53
N ASP A 119 3.63 10.99 0.72
CA ASP A 119 5.03 10.80 1.06
C ASP A 119 5.43 11.67 2.25
N ASP A 120 5.06 12.97 2.25
CA ASP A 120 5.31 13.87 3.37
C ASP A 120 4.69 13.37 4.69
N VAL A 121 3.47 12.81 4.60
CA VAL A 121 2.78 12.26 5.77
C VAL A 121 3.47 11.00 6.29
N LEU A 122 3.90 10.09 5.40
CA LEU A 122 4.64 8.88 5.77
C LEU A 122 6.00 9.24 6.38
N ASP A 123 6.72 10.20 5.79
CA ASP A 123 7.98 10.70 6.33
C ASP A 123 7.81 11.31 7.73
N ALA A 124 6.74 12.07 7.95
CA ALA A 124 6.43 12.63 9.27
C ALA A 124 6.11 11.54 10.31
N ILE A 125 5.42 10.45 9.91
CA ILE A 125 5.15 9.28 10.77
C ILE A 125 6.47 8.57 11.12
N ASP A 126 7.29 8.26 10.12
CA ASP A 126 8.51 7.47 10.29
C ASP A 126 9.53 8.21 11.17
N HIS A 127 9.62 9.53 11.04
CA HIS A 127 10.54 10.37 11.83
C HIS A 127 9.90 10.91 13.13
N LYS A 128 8.65 10.54 13.44
CA LYS A 128 7.90 11.02 14.61
C LYS A 128 7.89 12.55 14.72
N LYS A 129 7.62 13.23 13.63
CA LYS A 129 7.59 14.69 13.54
C LYS A 129 6.17 15.21 13.42
N TYR A 130 5.95 16.45 13.87
CA TYR A 130 4.73 17.17 13.56
C TYR A 130 4.70 17.59 12.09
N ILE A 131 3.51 17.57 11.51
CA ILE A 131 3.25 18.09 10.16
C ILE A 131 2.20 19.21 10.23
N LYS A 132 2.53 20.34 9.62
CA LYS A 132 1.61 21.47 9.45
C LYS A 132 0.90 21.31 8.12
N ILE A 133 -0.42 21.36 8.13
CA ILE A 133 -1.26 21.09 6.97
C ILE A 133 -2.25 22.23 6.78
N GLU A 134 -2.25 22.88 5.62
CA GLU A 134 -3.33 23.72 5.18
C GLU A 134 -4.40 22.84 4.51
N TYR A 135 -5.60 22.86 5.03
CA TYR A 135 -6.68 21.93 4.67
C TYR A 135 -7.96 22.70 4.30
N GLN A 136 -8.60 22.28 3.20
CA GLN A 136 -9.90 22.82 2.80
C GLN A 136 -10.98 21.75 3.01
N ASN A 137 -11.96 22.05 3.86
CA ASN A 137 -13.06 21.12 4.11
C ASN A 137 -14.04 21.07 2.91
N PRO A 138 -15.04 20.13 2.89
CA PRO A 138 -16.02 20.02 1.80
C PRO A 138 -16.85 21.27 1.55
N TYR A 139 -16.93 22.16 2.53
CA TYR A 139 -17.70 23.40 2.48
C TYR A 139 -16.85 24.61 2.03
N GLY A 140 -15.59 24.37 1.61
CA GLY A 140 -14.69 25.41 1.14
C GLY A 140 -13.96 26.18 2.25
N VAL A 141 -14.20 25.85 3.52
CA VAL A 141 -13.53 26.52 4.65
C VAL A 141 -12.10 26.00 4.78
N ARG A 142 -11.15 26.93 4.82
CA ARG A 142 -9.71 26.62 5.03
C ARG A 142 -9.37 26.68 6.51
N LYS A 143 -8.56 25.72 6.94
CA LYS A 143 -8.02 25.65 8.29
C LYS A 143 -6.59 25.10 8.26
N ILE A 144 -5.75 25.59 9.14
CA ILE A 144 -4.40 25.07 9.37
C ILE A 144 -4.48 24.10 10.55
N TYR A 145 -3.91 22.93 10.38
CA TYR A 145 -3.73 21.94 11.42
C TYR A 145 -2.25 21.71 11.65
N THR A 146 -1.85 21.60 12.91
CA THR A 146 -0.54 21.06 13.28
C THR A 146 -0.80 19.69 13.89
N LEU A 147 -0.53 18.65 13.12
CA LEU A 147 -0.84 17.28 13.50
C LEU A 147 0.41 16.51 13.85
N MET A 148 0.27 15.61 14.79
CA MET A 148 1.11 14.46 14.89
C MET A 148 0.42 13.32 14.13
N PRO A 149 0.91 12.97 12.96
CA PRO A 149 0.31 11.89 12.18
C PRO A 149 0.65 10.54 12.83
N LEU A 150 -0.33 9.66 12.93
CA LEU A 150 -0.18 8.34 13.55
C LEU A 150 -0.17 7.22 12.53
N PHE A 151 -1.11 7.27 11.59
CA PHE A 151 -1.19 6.33 10.48
C PHE A 151 -2.07 6.88 9.36
N VAL A 152 -2.01 6.22 8.20
CA VAL A 152 -2.85 6.52 7.05
C VAL A 152 -3.81 5.37 6.76
N ARG A 153 -4.98 5.67 6.23
CA ARG A 153 -5.99 4.68 5.84
C ARG A 153 -6.51 4.96 4.44
N LEU A 154 -6.49 3.93 3.59
CA LEU A 154 -7.21 3.95 2.32
C LEU A 154 -8.64 3.43 2.54
N PHE A 155 -9.63 4.27 2.22
CA PHE A 155 -11.05 3.90 2.30
C PHE A 155 -11.83 4.50 1.12
N LYS A 156 -12.57 3.69 0.38
CA LYS A 156 -13.36 4.08 -0.80
C LYS A 156 -12.57 5.01 -1.74
N HIS A 157 -11.42 4.52 -2.20
CA HIS A 157 -10.50 5.21 -3.14
C HIS A 157 -9.95 6.56 -2.65
N ARG A 158 -9.96 6.84 -1.35
CA ARG A 158 -9.38 8.05 -0.75
C ARG A 158 -8.45 7.71 0.39
N TRP A 159 -7.32 8.40 0.41
CA TRP A 159 -6.39 8.33 1.51
C TRP A 159 -6.79 9.31 2.61
N TYR A 160 -6.69 8.87 3.84
CA TYR A 160 -6.96 9.65 5.05
C TYR A 160 -5.78 9.58 5.98
N ILE A 161 -5.42 10.73 6.58
CA ILE A 161 -4.49 10.85 7.68
C ILE A 161 -5.29 10.73 8.97
N ILE A 162 -4.83 9.91 9.88
CA ILE A 162 -5.29 9.87 11.25
C ILE A 162 -4.15 10.38 12.11
N GLY A 163 -4.42 11.43 12.86
CA GLY A 163 -3.42 12.08 13.71
C GLY A 163 -4.05 12.86 14.85
N GLN A 164 -3.22 13.31 15.77
CA GLN A 164 -3.63 14.12 16.90
C GLN A 164 -3.25 15.58 16.66
N ASP A 165 -4.21 16.47 16.83
CA ASP A 165 -3.97 17.91 16.75
C ASP A 165 -3.14 18.36 17.96
N LYS A 166 -2.07 19.11 17.70
CA LYS A 166 -1.10 19.55 18.71
C LYS A 166 -1.71 20.49 19.75
N GLU A 167 -2.64 21.35 19.34
CA GLU A 167 -3.18 22.39 20.22
C GLU A 167 -4.25 21.85 21.19
N ASN A 168 -5.15 21.01 20.67
CA ASN A 168 -6.31 20.58 21.45
C ASN A 168 -6.30 19.08 21.79
N HIS A 169 -5.27 18.34 21.38
CA HIS A 169 -5.07 16.91 21.58
C HIS A 169 -6.20 16.02 21.04
N LYS A 170 -7.05 16.56 20.17
CA LYS A 170 -8.15 15.79 19.56
C LYS A 170 -7.66 14.98 18.36
N MET A 171 -8.25 13.82 18.20
CA MET A 171 -8.02 13.01 17.03
C MET A 171 -8.67 13.65 15.80
N CYS A 172 -7.90 13.77 14.73
CA CYS A 172 -8.32 14.31 13.46
C CYS A 172 -8.24 13.23 12.38
N ILE A 173 -9.23 13.23 11.49
CA ILE A 173 -9.26 12.39 10.30
C ILE A 173 -9.38 13.33 9.10
N LEU A 174 -8.29 13.47 8.34
CA LEU A 174 -8.20 14.38 7.20
C LEU A 174 -8.02 13.63 5.90
N ALA A 175 -8.82 13.94 4.89
CA ALA A 175 -8.67 13.38 3.55
C ALA A 175 -7.47 14.02 2.83
N ILE A 176 -6.51 13.23 2.33
CA ILE A 176 -5.28 13.75 1.69
C ILE A 176 -5.60 14.62 0.48
N ASN A 177 -6.59 14.27 -0.32
CA ASN A 177 -7.01 15.04 -1.49
C ASN A 177 -7.60 16.42 -1.20
N ARG A 178 -7.65 16.84 0.05
CA ARG A 178 -8.11 18.16 0.49
C ARG A 178 -7.02 18.99 1.14
N ILE A 179 -5.80 18.49 1.11
CA ILE A 179 -4.62 19.21 1.56
C ILE A 179 -4.22 20.19 0.46
N LEU A 180 -3.99 21.43 0.84
CA LEU A 180 -3.52 22.48 -0.07
C LEU A 180 -2.00 22.64 0.01
N SER A 181 -1.43 22.47 1.21
CA SER A 181 0.01 22.47 1.44
C SER A 181 0.35 21.66 2.69
N SER A 182 1.55 21.10 2.74
CA SER A 182 2.13 20.41 3.88
C SER A 182 3.55 20.89 4.17
N GLU A 183 3.93 20.88 5.44
CA GLU A 183 5.28 21.23 5.92
C GLU A 183 5.61 20.33 7.12
N ILE A 184 6.67 19.53 7.00
CA ILE A 184 7.17 18.73 8.12
C ILE A 184 7.96 19.67 9.03
N LEU A 185 7.57 19.74 10.31
CA LEU A 185 8.25 20.58 11.28
C LEU A 185 9.47 19.87 11.87
N ASP A 186 10.50 20.64 12.22
CA ASP A 186 11.71 20.06 12.88
C ASP A 186 11.47 19.62 14.33
N GLU A 187 10.26 19.85 14.83
CA GLU A 187 9.85 19.46 16.17
C GLU A 187 9.47 17.98 16.22
N SER A 188 10.22 17.24 17.02
CA SER A 188 9.95 15.82 17.29
C SER A 188 8.93 15.66 18.41
N VAL A 189 8.16 14.59 18.33
CA VAL A 189 7.21 14.23 19.39
C VAL A 189 7.97 13.59 20.54
N SER A 190 7.95 14.23 21.71
CA SER A 190 8.67 13.78 22.91
C SER A 190 7.85 12.85 23.82
N GLU A 191 6.57 12.69 23.57
CA GLU A 191 5.69 11.88 24.41
C GLU A 191 5.55 10.45 23.89
N GLU A 192 5.61 9.48 24.80
CA GLU A 192 5.14 8.11 24.57
C GLU A 192 3.62 8.16 24.43
N LEU A 193 3.16 8.36 23.19
CA LEU A 193 1.74 8.31 22.92
C LEU A 193 1.25 6.86 22.98
N ASN A 194 0.12 6.67 23.64
CA ASN A 194 -0.66 5.45 23.49
C ASN A 194 -1.14 5.35 22.03
N ILE A 195 -0.28 4.88 21.15
CA ILE A 195 -0.61 4.64 19.75
C ILE A 195 -1.57 3.46 19.73
N VAL A 196 -2.84 3.76 19.60
CA VAL A 196 -3.86 2.73 19.36
C VAL A 196 -3.60 2.12 17.99
N ALA A 197 -3.52 0.80 17.93
CA ALA A 197 -3.36 0.11 16.64
C ALA A 197 -4.49 0.52 15.67
N PRO A 198 -4.20 0.69 14.35
CA PRO A 198 -5.19 1.15 13.37
C PRO A 198 -6.47 0.32 13.37
N GLU A 199 -6.37 -0.98 13.57
CA GLU A 199 -7.51 -1.91 13.64
C GLU A 199 -8.37 -1.63 14.86
N GLU A 200 -7.76 -1.38 16.02
CA GLU A 200 -8.47 -1.08 17.27
C GLU A 200 -9.12 0.31 17.21
N PHE A 201 -8.45 1.29 16.57
CA PHE A 201 -9.00 2.63 16.42
C PHE A 201 -10.35 2.64 15.69
N PHE A 202 -10.51 1.80 14.65
CA PHE A 202 -11.72 1.73 13.84
C PHE A 202 -12.62 0.52 14.14
N LYS A 203 -12.36 -0.24 15.20
CA LYS A 203 -13.06 -1.49 15.55
C LYS A 203 -14.58 -1.37 15.55
N ASP A 204 -15.09 -0.28 16.12
CA ASP A 204 -16.52 -0.03 16.26
C ASP A 204 -17.03 1.02 15.25
N SER A 205 -16.30 1.25 14.17
CA SER A 205 -16.64 2.28 13.17
C SER A 205 -16.86 1.65 11.79
N TYR A 206 -17.96 1.99 11.16
CA TYR A 206 -18.15 1.70 9.75
C TYR A 206 -17.55 2.82 8.91
N GLY A 207 -16.40 2.56 8.28
CA GLY A 207 -15.70 3.56 7.46
C GLY A 207 -14.73 4.42 8.23
N ILE A 208 -14.69 5.72 7.91
CA ILE A 208 -13.73 6.69 8.44
C ILE A 208 -14.31 7.62 9.52
N ILE A 209 -15.61 7.53 9.76
CA ILE A 209 -16.28 8.41 10.73
C ILE A 209 -16.21 7.72 12.09
N LYS A 210 -15.56 8.38 13.03
CA LYS A 210 -15.56 8.00 14.45
C LYS A 210 -16.12 9.18 15.24
N LEU A 211 -17.19 8.95 15.94
CA LEU A 211 -17.79 9.95 16.81
C LEU A 211 -17.28 9.75 18.25
N ASP A 212 -16.78 10.84 18.82
CA ASP A 212 -16.36 10.88 20.24
C ASP A 212 -17.52 10.60 21.12
N ASN A 213 -17.89 9.89 21.89
CA ASN A 213 -19.03 9.66 22.78
C ASN A 213 -20.19 8.80 22.23
N CYS A 214 -20.02 8.14 21.07
CA CYS A 214 -20.98 7.15 20.61
C CYS A 214 -20.52 5.73 20.95
N LYS A 215 -21.39 4.97 21.60
CA LYS A 215 -21.15 3.54 21.82
C LYS A 215 -21.65 2.75 20.61
N ALA A 216 -20.90 1.69 20.27
CA ALA A 216 -21.34 0.78 19.22
C ALA A 216 -22.68 0.12 19.58
N GLU A 217 -23.62 0.13 18.65
CA GLU A 217 -24.94 -0.51 18.81
C GLU A 217 -24.99 -1.82 18.01
N LYS A 218 -25.65 -2.83 18.60
CA LYS A 218 -25.86 -4.10 17.92
C LYS A 218 -27.13 -4.03 17.08
N ILE A 219 -26.98 -3.96 15.75
CA ILE A 219 -28.11 -3.97 14.82
C ILE A 219 -28.32 -5.40 14.33
N ARG A 220 -29.56 -5.88 14.40
CA ARG A 220 -30.01 -7.15 13.80
C ARG A 220 -30.83 -6.86 12.58
N LEU A 221 -30.37 -7.32 11.43
CA LEU A 221 -31.09 -7.24 10.16
C LEU A 221 -31.71 -8.61 9.84
N ARG A 222 -32.95 -8.60 9.41
CA ARG A 222 -33.65 -9.78 8.90
C ARG A 222 -33.94 -9.55 7.42
N ALA A 223 -33.32 -10.37 6.57
CA ALA A 223 -33.63 -10.40 5.15
C ALA A 223 -34.82 -11.33 4.93
N PHE A 224 -35.74 -10.96 4.05
CA PHE A 224 -36.90 -11.76 3.62
C PHE A 224 -36.67 -12.22 2.18
#